data_9f424ce40ef86b2d70e4c32b79272f6d
#
_entry.id   9f424ce40ef86b2d70e4c32b79272f6d
#
_cell.length_a   1.000
_cell.length_b   1.000
_cell.length_c   1.000
_cell.angle_alpha   90.00
_cell.angle_beta   90.00
_cell.angle_gamma   90.00
#
_symmetry.space_group_name_H-M   'P 1'
#
loop_
_entity.id
_entity.type
_entity.pdbx_description
1 polymer ?
#
loop_
_entity_poly.entity_id
_entity_poly.type
_entity_poly.pdbx_seq_one_letter_code
_entity_poly.pdbx_strand_id
1 'polypeptide(L)'
;MKIGIDVGGTKTEGILLDPNGTEIDRKRINTEKSYDGTIKGILSIINHFEDKHGKAESVGMGMPGAISNDTALIKNANSIWLNGKPFKQDLDKILNRNINIENDANCFTLSEAVDGAGKGYQVVFGVIIGTGVGGGISINQKVIRGRNSISGEWGHIVLPGRTEEEKNM
;
A
#
# COMPACT_ATOMS: atom_id res chain seq x y z
N MET A 1 5.50 -14.63 -12.70
CA MET A 1 5.95 -14.13 -11.38
C MET A 1 5.35 -12.74 -11.14
N LYS A 2 5.10 -12.41 -9.86
CA LYS A 2 4.53 -11.10 -9.47
C LYS A 2 5.38 -10.52 -8.34
N ILE A 3 5.61 -9.21 -8.36
CA ILE A 3 6.31 -8.50 -7.29
C ILE A 3 5.29 -7.72 -6.48
N GLY A 4 5.29 -7.91 -5.16
CA GLY A 4 4.59 -7.09 -4.19
C GLY A 4 5.59 -6.26 -3.39
N ILE A 5 5.31 -4.97 -3.18
CA ILE A 5 6.17 -4.07 -2.39
C ILE A 5 5.34 -3.37 -1.33
N ASP A 6 5.79 -3.42 -0.08
CA ASP A 6 5.28 -2.60 1.02
C ASP A 6 6.24 -1.43 1.25
N VAL A 7 5.74 -0.21 1.00
CA VAL A 7 6.51 1.03 1.11
C VAL A 7 6.23 1.70 2.45
N GLY A 8 6.96 1.30 3.47
CA GLY A 8 6.83 1.90 4.80
C GLY A 8 7.73 3.13 5.01
N GLY A 9 7.44 3.91 6.05
CA GLY A 9 8.21 5.12 6.39
C GLY A 9 9.60 4.87 6.94
N THR A 10 9.89 3.65 7.42
CA THR A 10 11.19 3.24 7.99
C THR A 10 11.84 2.12 7.19
N LYS A 11 11.06 1.21 6.66
CA LYS A 11 11.50 0.05 5.89
C LYS A 11 10.62 -0.11 4.67
N THR A 12 11.23 -0.53 3.57
CA THR A 12 10.54 -0.96 2.35
C THR A 12 10.86 -2.42 2.14
N GLU A 13 9.83 -3.23 1.95
CA GLU A 13 9.96 -4.68 1.75
C GLU A 13 9.33 -5.09 0.44
N GLY A 14 10.02 -5.95 -0.29
CA GLY A 14 9.51 -6.59 -1.50
C GLY A 14 9.45 -8.10 -1.35
N ILE A 15 8.48 -8.69 -2.00
CA ILE A 15 8.28 -10.13 -2.13
C ILE A 15 8.11 -10.48 -3.60
N LEU A 16 8.75 -11.56 -4.03
CA LEU A 16 8.55 -12.17 -5.33
C LEU A 16 7.69 -13.43 -5.17
N LEU A 17 6.59 -13.49 -5.89
CA LEU A 17 5.66 -14.61 -5.86
C LEU A 17 5.66 -15.36 -7.21
N ASP A 18 5.51 -16.68 -7.15
CA ASP A 18 5.20 -17.50 -8.31
C ASP A 18 3.75 -17.29 -8.80
N PRO A 19 3.33 -17.89 -9.93
CA PRO A 19 1.93 -17.79 -10.39
C PRO A 19 0.89 -18.32 -9.42
N ASN A 20 1.26 -19.21 -8.50
CA ASN A 20 0.38 -19.83 -7.49
C ASN A 20 0.32 -19.00 -6.19
N GLY A 21 1.12 -17.91 -6.09
CA GLY A 21 1.20 -17.07 -4.89
C GLY A 21 2.21 -17.55 -3.86
N THR A 22 3.07 -18.54 -4.21
CA THR A 22 4.14 -19.01 -3.32
C THR A 22 5.31 -18.02 -3.33
N GLU A 23 5.85 -17.73 -2.16
CA GLU A 23 7.04 -16.87 -2.04
C GLU A 23 8.28 -17.54 -2.63
N ILE A 24 8.93 -16.85 -3.58
CA ILE A 24 10.20 -17.26 -4.20
C ILE A 24 11.39 -16.56 -3.54
N ASP A 25 11.25 -15.25 -3.29
CA ASP A 25 12.33 -14.42 -2.76
C ASP A 25 11.74 -13.23 -1.98
N ARG A 26 12.53 -12.70 -1.05
CA ARG A 26 12.16 -11.54 -0.22
C ARG A 26 13.35 -10.63 -0.02
N LYS A 27 13.13 -9.32 -0.12
CA LYS A 27 14.14 -8.30 0.14
C LYS A 27 13.57 -7.15 0.93
N ARG A 28 14.27 -6.80 2.01
CA ARG A 28 13.93 -5.64 2.86
C ARG A 28 15.10 -4.68 2.92
N ILE A 29 14.82 -3.40 2.84
CA ILE A 29 15.78 -2.31 2.95
C ILE A 29 15.27 -1.25 3.92
N ASN A 30 16.16 -0.40 4.42
CA ASN A 30 15.76 0.81 5.13
C ASN A 30 15.24 1.83 4.11
N THR A 31 14.11 2.47 4.43
CA THR A 31 13.56 3.54 3.59
C THR A 31 14.37 4.81 3.79
N GLU A 32 14.95 5.33 2.72
CA GLU A 32 15.54 6.67 2.72
C GLU A 32 14.43 7.71 2.74
N LYS A 33 14.49 8.64 3.72
CA LYS A 33 13.46 9.65 3.95
C LYS A 33 13.54 10.81 2.96
N SER A 34 13.56 10.48 1.67
CA SER A 34 13.52 11.41 0.57
C SER A 34 12.74 10.82 -0.61
N TYR A 35 12.21 11.67 -1.48
CA TYR A 35 11.46 11.22 -2.66
C TYR A 35 12.33 10.34 -3.58
N ASP A 36 13.49 10.85 -3.95
CA ASP A 36 14.41 10.15 -4.85
C ASP A 36 14.98 8.88 -4.22
N GLY A 37 15.27 8.92 -2.91
CA GLY A 37 15.75 7.78 -2.16
C GLY A 37 14.71 6.66 -2.07
N THR A 38 13.43 7.00 -1.88
CA THR A 38 12.34 6.03 -1.89
C THR A 38 12.21 5.36 -3.27
N ILE A 39 12.25 6.14 -4.36
CA ILE A 39 12.23 5.59 -5.73
C ILE A 39 13.44 4.68 -5.95
N LYS A 40 14.67 5.12 -5.63
CA LYS A 40 15.88 4.30 -5.77
C LYS A 40 15.79 2.99 -4.98
N GLY A 41 15.26 3.05 -3.77
CA GLY A 41 15.05 1.87 -2.93
C GLY A 41 14.11 0.86 -3.58
N ILE A 42 12.96 1.31 -4.10
CA ILE A 42 12.00 0.47 -4.83
C ILE A 42 12.65 -0.17 -6.05
N LEU A 43 13.36 0.62 -6.86
CA LEU A 43 14.07 0.10 -8.03
C LEU A 43 15.12 -0.94 -7.65
N SER A 44 15.84 -0.75 -6.54
CA SER A 44 16.82 -1.73 -6.05
C SER A 44 16.20 -3.08 -5.65
N ILE A 45 14.96 -3.07 -5.17
CA ILE A 45 14.21 -4.29 -4.85
C ILE A 45 13.76 -4.97 -6.15
N ILE A 46 13.16 -4.22 -7.06
CA ILE A 46 12.66 -4.76 -8.34
C ILE A 46 13.82 -5.36 -9.14
N ASN A 47 14.92 -4.61 -9.30
CA ASN A 47 16.09 -5.08 -10.04
C ASN A 47 16.69 -6.34 -9.41
N HIS A 48 16.78 -6.39 -8.07
CA HIS A 48 17.28 -7.59 -7.38
C HIS A 48 16.48 -8.85 -7.76
N PHE A 49 15.15 -8.76 -7.81
CA PHE A 49 14.33 -9.90 -8.19
C PHE A 49 14.43 -10.21 -9.68
N GLU A 50 14.40 -9.18 -10.53
CA GLU A 50 14.40 -9.38 -11.98
C GLU A 50 15.75 -9.83 -12.52
N ASP A 51 16.87 -9.37 -11.95
CA ASP A 51 18.22 -9.82 -12.31
C ASP A 51 18.43 -11.30 -11.97
N LYS A 52 17.83 -11.76 -10.85
CA LYS A 52 18.02 -13.13 -10.37
C LYS A 52 17.01 -14.14 -10.95
N HIS A 53 15.78 -13.70 -11.19
CA HIS A 53 14.68 -14.60 -11.52
C HIS A 53 14.02 -14.30 -12.87
N GLY A 54 14.45 -13.23 -13.55
CA GLY A 54 13.82 -12.76 -14.79
C GLY A 54 12.65 -11.80 -14.54
N LYS A 55 12.19 -11.15 -15.62
CA LYS A 55 11.20 -10.07 -15.56
C LYS A 55 9.86 -10.54 -14.97
N ALA A 56 9.37 -9.80 -13.98
CA ALA A 56 8.06 -10.05 -13.41
C ALA A 56 6.93 -9.58 -14.34
N GLU A 57 5.84 -10.33 -14.36
CA GLU A 57 4.62 -10.03 -15.12
C GLU A 57 3.95 -8.74 -14.62
N SER A 58 3.94 -8.55 -13.30
CA SER A 58 3.33 -7.39 -12.67
C SER A 58 4.06 -6.94 -11.42
N VAL A 59 3.93 -5.64 -11.11
CA VAL A 59 4.39 -5.03 -9.86
C VAL A 59 3.22 -4.33 -9.20
N GLY A 60 2.98 -4.67 -7.94
CA GLY A 60 2.01 -4.01 -7.08
C GLY A 60 2.70 -3.41 -5.84
N MET A 61 2.17 -2.30 -5.33
CA MET A 61 2.70 -1.63 -4.14
C MET A 61 1.58 -1.27 -3.18
N GLY A 62 1.81 -1.56 -1.90
CA GLY A 62 1.10 -0.97 -0.78
C GLY A 62 1.90 0.21 -0.24
N MET A 63 1.24 1.32 0.10
CA MET A 63 1.89 2.47 0.72
C MET A 63 0.93 3.21 1.65
N PRO A 64 1.42 3.90 2.69
CA PRO A 64 0.58 4.75 3.50
C PRO A 64 0.08 5.95 2.71
N GLY A 65 -1.15 6.40 3.00
CA GLY A 65 -1.81 7.46 2.24
C GLY A 65 -2.53 6.96 0.99
N ALA A 66 -2.83 7.86 0.08
CA ALA A 66 -3.60 7.56 -1.11
C ALA A 66 -3.17 8.39 -2.32
N ILE A 67 -3.51 7.91 -3.51
CA ILE A 67 -3.41 8.72 -4.74
C ILE A 67 -4.71 9.49 -4.90
N SER A 68 -4.61 10.81 -5.05
CA SER A 68 -5.77 11.68 -5.30
C SER A 68 -6.39 11.37 -6.67
N ASN A 69 -7.70 11.15 -6.69
CA ASN A 69 -8.44 10.94 -7.94
C ASN A 69 -8.44 12.19 -8.84
N ASP A 70 -8.34 13.39 -8.25
CA ASP A 70 -8.41 14.65 -9.00
C ASP A 70 -7.06 15.08 -9.58
N THR A 71 -5.95 14.86 -8.84
CA THR A 71 -4.62 15.35 -9.23
C THR A 71 -3.63 14.25 -9.59
N ALA A 72 -3.96 12.98 -9.29
CA ALA A 72 -3.07 11.83 -9.39
C ALA A 72 -1.77 11.94 -8.55
N LEU A 73 -1.73 12.88 -7.59
CA LEU A 73 -0.61 13.06 -6.65
C LEU A 73 -0.87 12.30 -5.36
N ILE A 74 0.21 11.96 -4.65
CA ILE A 74 0.12 11.36 -3.32
C ILE A 74 -0.45 12.35 -2.31
N LYS A 75 -1.31 11.88 -1.41
CA LYS A 75 -1.88 12.65 -0.30
C LYS A 75 -1.96 11.80 0.98
N ASN A 76 -1.94 12.48 2.12
CA ASN A 76 -2.14 11.87 3.45
C ASN A 76 -1.14 10.73 3.77
N ALA A 77 0.03 10.73 3.14
CA ALA A 77 1.07 9.77 3.46
C ALA A 77 1.81 10.19 4.74
N ASN A 78 2.03 9.26 5.67
CA ASN A 78 2.92 9.47 6.83
C ASN A 78 4.38 9.70 6.38
N SER A 79 4.76 9.16 5.23
CA SER A 79 6.00 9.48 4.52
C SER A 79 5.84 10.84 3.81
N ILE A 80 5.94 11.92 4.59
CA ILE A 80 5.56 13.29 4.16
C ILE A 80 6.27 13.77 2.89
N TRP A 81 7.48 13.25 2.59
CA TRP A 81 8.24 13.57 1.38
C TRP A 81 7.61 13.05 0.09
N LEU A 82 6.62 12.17 0.19
CA LEU A 82 5.84 11.68 -0.95
C LEU A 82 4.63 12.56 -1.25
N ASN A 83 4.11 13.31 -0.28
CA ASN A 83 2.90 14.11 -0.45
C ASN A 83 3.08 15.18 -1.54
N GLY A 84 2.07 15.32 -2.41
CA GLY A 84 2.09 16.25 -3.54
C GLY A 84 2.99 15.81 -4.70
N LYS A 85 3.52 14.57 -4.70
CA LYS A 85 4.41 14.06 -5.75
C LYS A 85 3.67 13.13 -6.72
N PRO A 86 4.05 13.10 -8.00
CA PRO A 86 3.48 12.22 -9.05
C PRO A 86 4.11 10.81 -9.01
N PHE A 87 4.12 10.20 -7.82
CA PHE A 87 4.91 9.02 -7.50
C PHE A 87 4.63 7.82 -8.43
N LYS A 88 3.35 7.59 -8.76
CA LYS A 88 2.97 6.52 -9.68
C LYS A 88 3.47 6.79 -11.09
N GLN A 89 3.27 8.00 -11.58
CA GLN A 89 3.66 8.39 -12.94
C GLN A 89 5.19 8.30 -13.13
N ASP A 90 5.95 8.73 -12.13
CA ASP A 90 7.40 8.67 -12.17
C ASP A 90 7.91 7.22 -12.18
N LEU A 91 7.32 6.36 -11.34
CA LEU A 91 7.65 4.95 -11.33
C LEU A 91 7.25 4.24 -12.63
N ASP A 92 6.05 4.51 -13.16
CA ASP A 92 5.60 3.95 -14.45
C ASP A 92 6.57 4.33 -15.58
N LYS A 93 7.02 5.59 -15.59
CA LYS A 93 7.97 6.11 -16.60
C LYS A 93 9.34 5.45 -16.47
N ILE A 94 9.89 5.36 -15.25
CA ILE A 94 11.21 4.79 -15.00
C ILE A 94 11.24 3.30 -15.33
N LEU A 95 10.21 2.56 -14.92
CA LEU A 95 10.10 1.12 -15.14
C LEU A 95 9.61 0.77 -16.55
N ASN A 96 9.18 1.77 -17.33
CA ASN A 96 8.56 1.60 -18.65
C ASN A 96 7.45 0.53 -18.65
N ARG A 97 6.61 0.55 -17.60
CA ARG A 97 5.44 -0.33 -17.43
C ARG A 97 4.47 0.26 -16.41
N ASN A 98 3.19 -0.09 -16.55
CA ASN A 98 2.19 0.28 -15.58
C ASN A 98 2.37 -0.54 -14.31
N ILE A 99 2.39 0.13 -13.14
CA ILE A 99 2.39 -0.49 -11.82
C ILE A 99 1.09 -0.18 -11.08
N ASN A 100 0.70 -1.07 -10.18
CA ASN A 100 -0.47 -0.85 -9.33
C ASN A 100 -0.02 -0.34 -7.98
N ILE A 101 -0.58 0.79 -7.54
CA ILE A 101 -0.34 1.34 -6.21
C ILE A 101 -1.68 1.47 -5.48
N GLU A 102 -1.70 1.02 -4.23
CA GLU A 102 -2.87 1.10 -3.37
C GLU A 102 -2.45 1.48 -1.94
N ASN A 103 -3.39 1.95 -1.15
CA ASN A 103 -3.21 2.14 0.28
C ASN A 103 -2.89 0.80 0.97
N ASP A 104 -2.02 0.80 1.99
CA ASP A 104 -1.58 -0.40 2.72
C ASP A 104 -2.72 -1.14 3.41
N ALA A 105 -3.65 -0.44 4.07
CA ALA A 105 -4.83 -1.06 4.68
C ALA A 105 -5.79 -1.65 3.64
N ASN A 106 -5.90 -1.04 2.48
CA ASN A 106 -6.66 -1.59 1.35
C ASN A 106 -5.99 -2.85 0.78
N CYS A 107 -4.66 -2.87 0.66
CA CYS A 107 -3.92 -4.07 0.26
C CYS A 107 -4.13 -5.22 1.24
N PHE A 108 -4.02 -4.94 2.55
CA PHE A 108 -4.30 -5.91 3.61
C PHE A 108 -5.73 -6.46 3.50
N THR A 109 -6.72 -5.57 3.42
CA THR A 109 -8.14 -5.97 3.34
C THR A 109 -8.43 -6.82 2.10
N LEU A 110 -7.80 -6.47 0.96
CA LEU A 110 -7.95 -7.26 -0.26
C LEU A 110 -7.33 -8.66 -0.12
N SER A 111 -6.16 -8.77 0.47
CA SER A 111 -5.51 -10.05 0.74
C SER A 111 -6.39 -10.94 1.61
N GLU A 112 -6.91 -10.40 2.73
CA GLU A 112 -7.83 -11.13 3.60
C GLU A 112 -9.12 -11.56 2.89
N ALA A 113 -9.65 -10.73 1.98
CA ALA A 113 -10.86 -11.06 1.23
C ALA A 113 -10.65 -12.15 0.16
N VAL A 114 -9.45 -12.22 -0.41
CA VAL A 114 -9.13 -13.16 -1.52
C VAL A 114 -8.75 -14.53 -1.01
N ASP A 115 -7.79 -14.59 -0.07
CA ASP A 115 -7.18 -15.85 0.38
C ASP A 115 -6.96 -15.96 1.90
N GLY A 116 -7.30 -14.89 2.66
CA GLY A 116 -7.20 -14.85 4.12
C GLY A 116 -8.51 -15.16 4.85
N ALA A 117 -8.67 -14.56 6.04
CA ALA A 117 -9.81 -14.79 6.95
C ALA A 117 -11.16 -14.34 6.38
N GLY A 118 -11.16 -13.40 5.41
CA GLY A 118 -12.35 -12.92 4.71
C GLY A 118 -12.74 -13.72 3.48
N LYS A 119 -12.02 -14.82 3.17
CA LYS A 119 -12.28 -15.63 1.98
C LYS A 119 -13.70 -16.21 2.00
N GLY A 120 -14.41 -16.03 0.89
CA GLY A 120 -15.79 -16.52 0.73
C GLY A 120 -16.85 -15.54 1.19
N TYR A 121 -16.50 -14.44 1.86
CA TYR A 121 -17.45 -13.38 2.21
C TYR A 121 -17.53 -12.32 1.11
N GLN A 122 -18.77 -11.87 0.84
CA GLN A 122 -19.01 -10.84 -0.16
C GLN A 122 -18.47 -9.46 0.26
N VAL A 123 -18.59 -9.14 1.54
CA VAL A 123 -18.13 -7.87 2.12
C VAL A 123 -17.14 -8.16 3.23
N VAL A 124 -15.96 -7.54 3.14
CA VAL A 124 -14.91 -7.65 4.15
C VAL A 124 -14.48 -6.25 4.57
N PHE A 125 -14.48 -6.00 5.88
CA PHE A 125 -13.89 -4.81 6.48
C PHE A 125 -12.61 -5.22 7.20
N GLY A 126 -11.47 -4.79 6.66
CA GLY A 126 -10.15 -5.00 7.25
C GLY A 126 -9.85 -3.90 8.27
N VAL A 127 -9.36 -4.29 9.44
CA VAL A 127 -9.00 -3.38 10.54
C VAL A 127 -7.53 -3.55 10.85
N ILE A 128 -6.79 -2.43 10.82
CA ILE A 128 -5.40 -2.37 11.26
C ILE A 128 -5.34 -1.52 12.52
N ILE A 129 -4.74 -2.06 13.59
CA ILE A 129 -4.48 -1.36 14.85
C ILE A 129 -3.00 -1.55 15.18
N GLY A 130 -2.24 -0.45 15.16
CA GLY A 130 -0.81 -0.42 15.44
C GLY A 130 -0.41 0.93 16.00
N THR A 131 0.67 1.54 15.51
CA THR A 131 1.04 2.92 15.83
C THR A 131 -0.06 3.91 15.43
N GLY A 132 -0.77 3.60 14.34
CA GLY A 132 -1.98 4.27 13.90
C GLY A 132 -3.14 3.28 13.79
N VAL A 133 -4.29 3.78 13.38
CA VAL A 133 -5.50 3.00 13.13
C VAL A 133 -5.95 3.26 11.70
N GLY A 134 -6.13 2.20 10.95
CA GLY A 134 -6.58 2.25 9.57
C GLY A 134 -7.56 1.13 9.24
N GLY A 135 -8.11 1.16 8.07
CA GLY A 135 -8.98 0.11 7.58
C GLY A 135 -9.26 0.21 6.09
N GLY A 136 -9.79 -0.86 5.55
CA GLY A 136 -10.21 -0.94 4.16
C GLY A 136 -11.52 -1.70 4.00
N ILE A 137 -12.18 -1.48 2.89
CA ILE A 137 -13.42 -2.17 2.54
C ILE A 137 -13.21 -2.91 1.21
N SER A 138 -13.53 -4.19 1.21
CA SER A 138 -13.59 -5.01 -0.01
C SER A 138 -15.00 -5.52 -0.24
N ILE A 139 -15.52 -5.37 -1.44
CA ILE A 139 -16.82 -5.92 -1.87
C ILE A 139 -16.56 -6.78 -3.11
N ASN A 140 -16.97 -8.05 -3.06
CA ASN A 140 -16.73 -9.02 -4.13
C ASN A 140 -15.24 -9.07 -4.52
N GLN A 141 -14.35 -9.09 -3.54
CA GLN A 141 -12.88 -9.12 -3.72
C GLN A 141 -12.35 -7.91 -4.52
N LYS A 142 -12.99 -6.76 -4.39
CA LYS A 142 -12.55 -5.49 -4.97
C LYS A 142 -12.53 -4.42 -3.90
N VAL A 143 -11.44 -3.70 -3.80
CA VAL A 143 -11.29 -2.57 -2.87
C VAL A 143 -12.25 -1.44 -3.25
N ILE A 144 -12.89 -0.88 -2.24
CA ILE A 144 -13.73 0.31 -2.35
C ILE A 144 -12.90 1.51 -1.89
N ARG A 145 -12.41 2.30 -2.83
CA ARG A 145 -11.63 3.52 -2.54
C ARG A 145 -12.48 4.69 -2.08
N GLY A 146 -13.75 4.73 -2.52
CA GLY A 146 -14.62 5.90 -2.35
C GLY A 146 -14.18 7.10 -3.20
N ARG A 147 -14.98 8.16 -3.19
CA ARG A 147 -14.69 9.37 -3.98
C ARG A 147 -13.38 10.03 -3.58
N ASN A 148 -13.10 10.08 -2.28
CA ASN A 148 -11.93 10.76 -1.73
C ASN A 148 -10.74 9.82 -1.46
N SER A 149 -10.80 8.57 -1.93
CA SER A 149 -9.77 7.53 -1.70
C SER A 149 -9.46 7.30 -0.20
N ILE A 150 -10.47 7.41 0.67
CA ILE A 150 -10.37 7.22 2.12
C ILE A 150 -11.49 6.32 2.66
N SER A 151 -12.11 5.51 1.79
CA SER A 151 -13.16 4.57 2.22
C SER A 151 -12.57 3.53 3.17
N GLY A 152 -13.22 3.32 4.30
CA GLY A 152 -12.72 2.41 5.33
C GLY A 152 -11.81 3.06 6.38
N GLU A 153 -11.41 4.30 6.20
CA GLU A 153 -10.63 5.07 7.18
C GLU A 153 -11.49 5.43 8.39
N TRP A 154 -11.37 4.66 9.46
CA TRP A 154 -12.18 4.82 10.67
C TRP A 154 -11.41 5.37 11.87
N GLY A 155 -10.07 5.34 11.81
CA GLY A 155 -9.20 5.76 12.92
C GLY A 155 -9.31 7.23 13.31
N HIS A 156 -9.90 8.07 12.45
CA HIS A 156 -10.13 9.49 12.71
C HIS A 156 -11.58 9.81 13.12
N ILE A 157 -12.41 8.79 13.31
CA ILE A 157 -13.81 8.98 13.75
C ILE A 157 -13.80 9.36 15.22
N VAL A 158 -14.46 10.46 15.54
CA VAL A 158 -14.65 10.92 16.92
C VAL A 158 -15.56 9.94 17.67
N LEU A 159 -15.09 9.37 18.77
CA LEU A 159 -15.91 8.51 19.62
C LEU A 159 -17.09 9.30 20.20
N PRO A 160 -18.33 8.79 20.08
CA PRO A 160 -19.48 9.41 20.75
C PRO A 160 -19.31 9.30 22.27
N GLY A 161 -19.70 10.38 23.00
CA GLY A 161 -19.68 10.37 24.46
C GLY A 161 -18.30 10.52 25.11
N ARG A 162 -17.33 11.11 24.40
CA ARG A 162 -15.99 11.37 24.97
C ARG A 162 -16.07 12.11 26.31
N THR A 163 -15.28 11.64 27.28
CA THR A 163 -14.99 12.38 28.52
C THR A 163 -14.16 13.64 28.21
N GLU A 164 -14.09 14.58 29.16
CA GLU A 164 -13.26 15.78 29.00
C GLU A 164 -11.76 15.44 28.86
N GLU A 165 -11.30 14.36 29.48
CA GLU A 165 -9.93 13.88 29.35
C GLU A 165 -9.64 13.38 27.93
N GLU A 166 -10.58 12.63 27.32
CA GLU A 166 -10.44 12.08 25.97
C GLU A 166 -10.57 13.14 24.87
N LYS A 167 -11.13 14.32 25.15
CA LYS A 167 -11.19 15.43 24.20
C LYS A 167 -9.84 16.14 24.02
N ASN A 168 -8.92 15.96 24.98
CA ASN A 168 -7.62 16.62 25.01
C ASN A 168 -6.45 15.68 24.62
N MET A 169 -6.73 14.46 24.25
CA MET A 169 -5.78 13.48 23.68
C MET A 169 -5.78 13.55 22.15
#